data_d5a5184f2a9b93318d0fa2ceaa372f8e
#
_entry.id   d5a5184f2a9b93318d0fa2ceaa372f8e
#
_cell.length_a   1.000
_cell.length_b   1.000
_cell.length_c   1.000
_cell.angle_alpha   90.00
_cell.angle_beta   90.00
_cell.angle_gamma   90.00
#
_symmetry.space_group_name_H-M   'P 1'
#
loop_
_entity.id
_entity.type
_entity.pdbx_description
1 polymer ?
#
loop_
_entity_poly.entity_id
_entity_poly.type
_entity_poly.pdbx_seq_one_letter_code
_entity_poly.pdbx_strand_id
1 'polypeptide(L)'
;MSSAHGIKCCGKLILLIVVCSFSVYEQDARLSEIRDLLVPMRIEQKELLPSRGATPQFTRVKHLLRDWVESRLSGLAPTAQPNGLQAQLNAELKKAGLICEYDANGTSEVPCPELGGAGFLGGIRLTEQNEILIVITGLSVQNCGFDESAYAYKWSDNAWQRFWQSEQDDYTADKYNPQEIVNVLISPRAAGGTNETSKRLVLTLGQNPWCTSSWQPIYYRVWRVGGQYSAPKLLLQNSVIAFLTDPPFSGEVKPNEVQVEYPIHDVGTGIRTAIQHLSFEQDRVRRIEPYALSTNDFVDEWLQQPWSISSVLSRFSEARSWHEKLNADLKSGRYMDPRLPNPTAGCQTPGFWQESYRLSDSKKDMDEWEQIHFLVSWSPPYHFSLMGISNKPWPGCNQEKR
;
A
#
# COMPACT_ATOMS: atom_id res chain seq x y z
N MET A 1 31.18 1.34 70.79
CA MET A 1 30.77 0.38 69.76
C MET A 1 30.05 1.16 68.67
N SER A 2 30.78 1.46 67.61
CA SER A 2 30.46 2.49 66.58
C SER A 2 30.25 1.80 65.24
N SER A 3 29.09 1.97 64.70
CA SER A 3 28.77 2.37 63.34
C SER A 3 29.65 1.83 62.17
N ALA A 4 29.08 0.92 61.40
CA ALA A 4 29.54 0.59 60.04
C ALA A 4 28.31 0.30 59.12
N HIS A 5 27.51 1.35 58.82
CA HIS A 5 26.35 1.19 57.89
C HIS A 5 26.21 2.31 56.86
N GLY A 6 27.30 2.99 56.53
CA GLY A 6 27.27 4.22 55.73
C GLY A 6 27.76 4.20 54.29
N ILE A 7 28.22 3.09 53.70
CA ILE A 7 28.94 3.14 52.37
C ILE A 7 28.28 2.33 51.26
N LYS A 8 27.20 1.59 51.48
CA LYS A 8 26.63 0.74 50.41
C LYS A 8 25.60 1.41 49.47
N CYS A 9 25.13 2.64 49.76
CA CYS A 9 24.14 3.31 48.90
C CYS A 9 24.72 4.13 47.73
N CYS A 10 25.91 4.68 47.87
CA CYS A 10 26.48 5.53 46.80
C CYS A 10 26.93 4.80 45.56
N GLY A 11 27.44 3.55 45.69
CA GLY A 11 27.94 2.80 44.56
C GLY A 11 26.85 2.40 43.53
N LYS A 12 25.63 2.08 43.99
CA LYS A 12 24.52 1.74 43.08
C LYS A 12 23.94 2.95 42.35
N LEU A 13 23.93 4.10 42.98
CA LEU A 13 23.42 5.36 42.39
C LEU A 13 24.37 5.87 41.28
N ILE A 14 25.68 5.79 41.50
CA ILE A 14 26.69 6.21 40.50
C ILE A 14 26.66 5.28 39.27
N LEU A 15 26.47 3.98 39.45
CA LEU A 15 26.35 3.02 38.33
C LEU A 15 25.08 3.27 37.51
N LEU A 16 23.96 3.61 38.14
CA LEU A 16 22.71 3.92 37.45
C LEU A 16 22.80 5.21 36.63
N ILE A 17 23.43 6.25 37.18
CA ILE A 17 23.65 7.54 36.48
C ILE A 17 24.60 7.38 35.31
N VAL A 18 25.65 6.58 35.42
CA VAL A 18 26.59 6.31 34.34
C VAL A 18 25.92 5.52 33.21
N VAL A 19 25.12 4.50 33.53
CA VAL A 19 24.40 3.70 32.51
C VAL A 19 23.34 4.56 31.79
N CYS A 20 22.59 5.41 32.51
CA CYS A 20 21.66 6.35 31.87
C CYS A 20 22.38 7.39 31.00
N SER A 21 23.55 7.87 31.44
CA SER A 21 24.31 8.87 30.68
C SER A 21 24.92 8.28 29.40
N PHE A 22 25.35 7.03 29.42
CA PHE A 22 25.87 6.35 28.21
C PHE A 22 24.76 6.14 27.17
N SER A 23 23.55 5.73 27.58
CA SER A 23 22.46 5.51 26.63
C SER A 23 21.97 6.81 25.98
N VAL A 24 21.91 7.91 26.71
CA VAL A 24 21.55 9.23 26.15
C VAL A 24 22.62 9.73 25.17
N TYR A 25 23.90 9.57 25.50
CA TYR A 25 24.99 9.99 24.63
C TYR A 25 25.04 9.20 23.32
N GLU A 26 24.81 7.89 23.37
CA GLU A 26 24.75 7.04 22.16
C GLU A 26 23.58 7.40 21.22
N GLN A 27 22.43 7.79 21.81
CA GLN A 27 21.27 8.20 21.03
C GLN A 27 21.51 9.51 20.27
N ASP A 28 22.14 10.48 20.90
CA ASP A 28 22.50 11.74 20.24
C ASP A 28 23.56 11.52 19.14
N ALA A 29 24.49 10.59 19.35
CA ALA A 29 25.49 10.24 18.37
C ALA A 29 24.88 9.66 17.08
N ARG A 30 23.84 8.80 17.15
CA ARG A 30 23.15 8.28 15.98
C ARG A 30 22.46 9.36 15.17
N LEU A 31 21.75 10.27 15.81
CA LEU A 31 21.11 11.39 15.11
C LEU A 31 22.14 12.34 14.49
N SER A 32 23.29 12.54 15.14
CA SER A 32 24.40 13.30 14.56
C SER A 32 24.97 12.61 13.33
N GLU A 33 25.22 11.30 13.39
CA GLU A 33 25.70 10.52 12.24
C GLU A 33 24.71 10.55 11.07
N ILE A 34 23.39 10.41 11.33
CA ILE A 34 22.35 10.55 10.31
C ILE A 34 22.46 11.93 9.64
N ARG A 35 22.55 13.01 10.43
CA ARG A 35 22.67 14.37 9.92
C ARG A 35 23.91 14.53 9.03
N ASP A 36 25.05 14.02 9.47
CA ASP A 36 26.31 14.13 8.75
C ASP A 36 26.28 13.35 7.42
N LEU A 37 25.51 12.28 7.33
CA LEU A 37 25.25 11.54 6.08
C LEU A 37 24.26 12.27 5.15
N LEU A 38 23.28 13.00 5.71
CA LEU A 38 22.24 13.67 4.92
C LEU A 38 22.68 15.04 4.38
N VAL A 39 23.56 15.78 5.08
CA VAL A 39 24.02 17.12 4.69
C VAL A 39 24.63 17.14 3.27
N PRO A 40 25.53 16.23 2.89
CA PRO A 40 26.05 16.19 1.52
C PRO A 40 24.94 16.00 0.47
N MET A 41 23.92 15.19 0.76
CA MET A 41 22.80 14.93 -0.15
C MET A 41 21.98 16.20 -0.42
N ARG A 42 21.87 17.10 0.57
CA ARG A 42 21.18 18.40 0.41
C ARG A 42 21.92 19.34 -0.55
N ILE A 43 23.24 19.27 -0.56
CA ILE A 43 24.11 20.13 -1.36
C ILE A 43 24.18 19.64 -2.81
N GLU A 44 24.19 18.34 -3.03
CA GLU A 44 24.35 17.69 -4.32
C GLU A 44 23.03 17.57 -5.12
N GLN A 45 21.97 18.25 -4.70
CA GLN A 45 20.61 18.15 -5.28
C GLN A 45 20.55 18.25 -6.81
N LYS A 46 21.52 18.85 -7.47
CA LYS A 46 21.53 19.00 -8.93
C LYS A 46 21.87 17.71 -9.69
N GLU A 47 22.36 16.66 -9.03
CA GLU A 47 22.88 15.46 -9.69
C GLU A 47 22.31 14.12 -9.17
N LEU A 48 21.48 14.13 -8.12
CA LEU A 48 20.83 12.92 -7.59
C LEU A 48 19.64 12.50 -8.47
N LEU A 49 19.92 12.23 -9.75
CA LEU A 49 18.97 11.53 -10.57
C LEU A 49 18.90 10.06 -10.14
N PRO A 50 17.70 9.46 -10.06
CA PRO A 50 17.49 8.05 -9.68
C PRO A 50 18.28 7.06 -10.52
N SER A 51 18.71 7.48 -11.73
CA SER A 51 19.45 6.67 -12.68
C SER A 51 20.87 6.25 -12.22
N ARG A 52 21.38 6.82 -11.14
CA ARG A 52 22.75 6.52 -10.67
C ARG A 52 22.84 5.68 -9.39
N GLY A 53 21.70 5.19 -8.93
CA GLY A 53 21.61 4.37 -7.71
C GLY A 53 21.75 5.22 -6.43
N ALA A 54 20.86 4.97 -5.48
CA ALA A 54 21.05 5.51 -4.15
C ALA A 54 22.34 4.92 -3.57
N THR A 55 23.13 5.78 -2.99
CA THR A 55 24.43 5.39 -2.45
C THR A 55 24.26 4.46 -1.24
N PRO A 56 25.27 3.67 -0.86
CA PRO A 56 25.29 2.91 0.39
C PRO A 56 24.94 3.75 1.63
N GLN A 57 25.06 5.08 1.53
CA GLN A 57 24.66 6.03 2.55
C GLN A 57 23.16 5.95 2.86
N PHE A 58 22.26 5.73 1.88
CA PHE A 58 20.83 5.58 2.14
C PHE A 58 20.52 4.37 3.02
N THR A 59 21.10 3.22 2.71
CA THR A 59 20.97 2.02 3.55
C THR A 59 21.49 2.30 4.96
N ARG A 60 22.63 2.96 5.09
CA ARG A 60 23.18 3.33 6.40
C ARG A 60 22.25 4.25 7.18
N VAL A 61 21.69 5.29 6.56
CA VAL A 61 20.72 6.20 7.20
C VAL A 61 19.51 5.45 7.69
N LYS A 62 18.91 4.57 6.86
CA LYS A 62 17.76 3.76 7.25
C LYS A 62 18.06 2.87 8.46
N HIS A 63 19.20 2.18 8.44
CA HIS A 63 19.60 1.33 9.57
C HIS A 63 19.79 2.14 10.85
N LEU A 64 20.48 3.27 10.79
CA LEU A 64 20.66 4.15 11.94
C LEU A 64 19.32 4.68 12.48
N LEU A 65 18.42 5.09 11.60
CA LEU A 65 17.10 5.57 12.00
C LEU A 65 16.26 4.46 12.65
N ARG A 66 16.26 3.27 12.08
CA ARG A 66 15.62 2.09 12.67
C ARG A 66 16.19 1.79 14.06
N ASP A 67 17.52 1.69 14.18
CA ASP A 67 18.20 1.36 15.43
C ASP A 67 17.98 2.44 16.50
N TRP A 68 17.85 3.71 16.08
CA TRP A 68 17.50 4.80 16.96
C TRP A 68 16.03 4.64 17.46
N VAL A 69 15.07 4.36 16.58
CA VAL A 69 13.68 4.08 16.95
C VAL A 69 13.61 2.91 17.93
N GLU A 70 14.29 1.81 17.64
CA GLU A 70 14.31 0.62 18.51
C GLU A 70 14.87 0.95 19.90
N SER A 71 15.87 1.81 19.99
CA SER A 71 16.39 2.24 21.28
C SER A 71 15.37 3.05 22.09
N ARG A 72 14.51 3.82 21.42
CA ARG A 72 13.39 4.54 22.08
C ARG A 72 12.28 3.61 22.52
N LEU A 73 11.98 2.58 21.70
CA LEU A 73 10.98 1.59 22.06
C LEU A 73 11.41 0.71 23.23
N SER A 74 12.71 0.44 23.41
CA SER A 74 13.21 -0.46 24.45
C SER A 74 12.90 -0.03 25.87
N GLY A 75 12.66 1.26 26.09
CA GLY A 75 12.34 1.82 27.43
C GLY A 75 10.83 2.02 27.67
N LEU A 76 9.97 1.66 26.73
CA LEU A 76 8.54 1.96 26.78
C LEU A 76 7.72 0.74 27.18
N ALA A 77 6.74 0.95 28.07
CA ALA A 77 5.75 -0.06 28.38
C ALA A 77 4.74 -0.26 27.24
N PRO A 78 4.06 -1.41 27.15
CA PRO A 78 3.07 -1.70 26.12
C PRO A 78 1.85 -0.76 26.16
N THR A 79 1.65 -0.06 27.26
CA THR A 79 0.56 0.91 27.45
C THR A 79 0.86 2.30 26.91
N ALA A 80 2.05 2.51 26.33
CA ALA A 80 2.41 3.79 25.72
C ALA A 80 1.51 4.06 24.51
N GLN A 81 0.83 5.22 24.52
CA GLN A 81 -0.06 5.58 23.40
C GLN A 81 0.76 5.93 22.16
N PRO A 82 0.50 5.32 20.99
CA PRO A 82 1.26 5.54 19.76
C PRO A 82 1.36 7.01 19.36
N ASN A 83 0.27 7.79 19.48
CA ASN A 83 0.25 9.20 19.11
C ASN A 83 1.20 10.07 19.96
N GLY A 84 1.27 9.81 21.25
CA GLY A 84 2.18 10.53 22.15
C GLY A 84 3.64 10.22 21.82
N LEU A 85 3.94 8.95 21.58
CA LEU A 85 5.27 8.51 21.15
C LEU A 85 5.66 9.06 19.78
N GLN A 86 4.75 9.05 18.80
CA GLN A 86 4.98 9.63 17.49
C GLN A 86 5.36 11.10 17.58
N ALA A 87 4.59 11.88 18.35
CA ALA A 87 4.87 13.31 18.56
C ALA A 87 6.26 13.53 19.18
N GLN A 88 6.62 12.72 20.19
CA GLN A 88 7.92 12.79 20.83
C GLN A 88 9.07 12.49 19.85
N LEU A 89 8.99 11.38 19.10
CA LEU A 89 10.02 10.99 18.13
C LEU A 89 10.21 12.07 17.06
N ASN A 90 9.12 12.59 16.52
CA ASN A 90 9.18 13.65 15.51
C ASN A 90 9.76 14.96 16.07
N ALA A 91 9.45 15.32 17.32
CA ALA A 91 10.05 16.49 17.96
C ALA A 91 11.58 16.32 18.14
N GLU A 92 12.05 15.12 18.47
CA GLU A 92 13.48 14.85 18.58
C GLU A 92 14.18 14.93 17.22
N LEU A 93 13.60 14.38 16.15
CA LEU A 93 14.14 14.48 14.80
C LEU A 93 14.15 15.94 14.29
N LYS A 94 13.09 16.71 14.59
CA LYS A 94 13.02 18.14 14.27
C LYS A 94 14.11 18.92 15.00
N LYS A 95 14.28 18.71 16.30
CA LYS A 95 15.35 19.33 17.11
C LYS A 95 16.75 19.00 16.57
N ALA A 96 16.93 17.80 16.00
CA ALA A 96 18.20 17.41 15.36
C ALA A 96 18.37 17.99 13.93
N GLY A 97 17.41 18.74 13.40
CA GLY A 97 17.43 19.30 12.05
C GLY A 97 17.33 18.24 10.93
N LEU A 98 16.67 17.13 11.21
CA LEU A 98 16.53 15.99 10.28
C LEU A 98 15.23 15.99 9.51
N ILE A 99 14.17 16.56 10.07
CA ILE A 99 12.86 16.74 9.41
C ILE A 99 12.75 18.15 8.90
N CYS A 100 12.24 18.28 7.68
CA CYS A 100 11.88 19.56 7.07
C CYS A 100 10.36 19.77 7.24
N GLU A 101 9.99 20.79 8.00
CA GLU A 101 8.60 21.22 8.16
C GLU A 101 8.49 22.73 7.94
N TYR A 102 7.48 23.13 7.18
CA TYR A 102 7.07 24.51 7.09
C TYR A 102 6.12 24.85 8.24
N ASP A 103 6.29 26.00 8.84
CA ASP A 103 5.31 26.51 9.79
C ASP A 103 4.02 26.98 9.07
N ALA A 104 3.03 27.43 9.83
CA ALA A 104 1.77 27.94 9.28
C ALA A 104 1.93 29.16 8.38
N ASN A 105 3.08 29.83 8.40
CA ASN A 105 3.42 31.00 7.58
C ASN A 105 4.28 30.62 6.38
N GLY A 106 4.56 29.33 6.14
CA GLY A 106 5.42 28.85 5.07
C GLY A 106 6.90 29.07 5.32
N THR A 107 7.31 29.38 6.57
CA THR A 107 8.71 29.48 6.96
C THR A 107 9.19 28.21 7.62
N SER A 108 10.46 27.86 7.44
CA SER A 108 11.09 26.72 8.09
C SER A 108 12.34 27.16 8.84
N GLU A 109 12.51 26.62 10.06
CA GLU A 109 13.76 26.80 10.82
C GLU A 109 14.96 26.14 10.17
N VAL A 110 14.71 25.11 9.34
CA VAL A 110 15.71 24.43 8.50
C VAL A 110 15.38 24.78 7.07
N PRO A 111 16.37 25.21 6.23
CA PRO A 111 16.12 25.49 4.83
C PRO A 111 15.52 24.26 4.16
N CYS A 112 14.21 24.31 3.93
CA CYS A 112 13.51 23.27 3.19
C CYS A 112 13.54 23.63 1.70
N PRO A 113 13.83 22.69 0.79
CA PRO A 113 13.65 22.94 -0.63
C PRO A 113 12.16 23.11 -0.93
N GLU A 114 11.81 24.07 -1.79
CA GLU A 114 10.43 24.42 -2.13
C GLU A 114 9.58 23.25 -2.67
N LEU A 115 10.23 22.20 -3.16
CA LEU A 115 9.58 21.03 -3.79
C LEU A 115 10.03 19.71 -3.17
N GLY A 116 10.40 19.69 -1.88
CA GLY A 116 10.98 18.49 -1.29
C GLY A 116 12.33 18.15 -1.92
N GLY A 117 13.39 18.08 -1.21
CA GLY A 117 14.72 17.75 -1.71
C GLY A 117 15.25 16.48 -1.03
N ALA A 118 16.21 15.85 -1.66
CA ALA A 118 16.94 14.77 -1.03
C ALA A 118 17.64 15.23 0.26
N GLY A 119 17.90 14.30 1.18
CA GLY A 119 18.68 14.56 2.37
C GLY A 119 17.90 15.02 3.61
N PHE A 120 16.59 14.76 3.65
CA PHE A 120 15.75 14.93 4.82
C PHE A 120 15.06 13.63 5.18
N LEU A 121 14.61 13.50 6.42
CA LEU A 121 13.73 12.43 6.83
C LEU A 121 12.27 12.87 6.73
N GLY A 122 11.40 11.94 6.39
CA GLY A 122 9.97 12.07 6.62
C GLY A 122 9.65 11.94 8.10
N GLY A 123 8.49 12.43 8.51
CA GLY A 123 7.99 12.20 9.86
C GLY A 123 7.75 10.71 10.11
N ILE A 124 8.08 10.26 11.32
CA ILE A 124 7.75 8.91 11.76
C ILE A 124 6.24 8.82 11.94
N ARG A 125 5.64 7.76 11.38
CA ARG A 125 4.23 7.42 11.58
C ARG A 125 4.13 6.16 12.43
N LEU A 126 3.29 6.21 13.46
CA LEU A 126 3.03 5.08 14.35
C LEU A 126 1.55 4.74 14.34
N THR A 127 1.25 3.46 14.18
CA THR A 127 -0.10 2.93 14.33
C THR A 127 -0.06 1.64 15.13
N GLU A 128 -1.14 1.33 15.83
CA GLU A 128 -1.31 0.07 16.53
C GLU A 128 -2.47 -0.71 15.92
N GLN A 129 -2.23 -1.96 15.57
CA GLN A 129 -3.23 -2.87 15.04
C GLN A 129 -3.06 -4.26 15.66
N ASN A 130 -4.11 -4.80 16.25
CA ASN A 130 -4.11 -6.16 16.78
C ASN A 130 -2.94 -6.45 17.74
N GLU A 131 -2.64 -5.54 18.67
CA GLU A 131 -1.52 -5.59 19.64
C GLU A 131 -0.12 -5.53 18.98
N ILE A 132 -0.05 -5.03 17.77
CA ILE A 132 1.20 -4.84 17.02
C ILE A 132 1.41 -3.35 16.81
N LEU A 133 2.58 -2.86 17.18
CA LEU A 133 3.03 -1.51 16.86
C LEU A 133 3.67 -1.51 15.48
N ILE A 134 3.14 -0.70 14.58
CA ILE A 134 3.66 -0.46 13.24
C ILE A 134 4.38 0.88 13.23
N VAL A 135 5.60 0.90 12.74
CA VAL A 135 6.43 2.09 12.58
C VAL A 135 6.74 2.27 11.11
N ILE A 136 6.48 3.44 10.56
CA ILE A 136 6.88 3.80 9.20
C ILE A 136 7.83 4.98 9.29
N THR A 137 8.97 4.86 8.60
CA THR A 137 9.99 5.91 8.49
C THR A 137 10.21 6.25 7.04
N GLY A 138 10.54 7.51 6.73
CA GLY A 138 10.77 7.96 5.36
C GLY A 138 12.12 8.65 5.21
N LEU A 139 12.76 8.45 4.07
CA LEU A 139 13.95 9.15 3.63
C LEU A 139 13.63 9.87 2.32
N SER A 140 13.75 11.18 2.30
CA SER A 140 13.57 11.96 1.08
C SER A 140 14.71 11.67 0.11
N VAL A 141 14.37 11.14 -1.06
CA VAL A 141 15.33 10.68 -2.08
C VAL A 141 15.29 11.50 -3.36
N GLN A 142 14.22 12.28 -3.54
CA GLN A 142 13.96 13.09 -4.73
C GLN A 142 13.12 14.32 -4.38
N ASN A 143 12.91 15.18 -5.37
CA ASN A 143 12.04 16.36 -5.23
C ASN A 143 10.56 16.04 -4.95
N CYS A 144 10.15 14.78 -4.96
CA CYS A 144 8.75 14.40 -4.99
C CYS A 144 8.42 13.18 -4.14
N GLY A 145 8.93 13.07 -2.95
CA GLY A 145 8.48 12.06 -2.03
C GLY A 145 9.57 11.31 -1.29
N PHE A 146 9.18 10.25 -0.62
CA PHE A 146 10.02 9.54 0.30
C PHE A 146 10.22 8.09 -0.14
N ASP A 147 11.37 7.54 0.17
CA ASP A 147 11.57 6.11 0.22
C ASP A 147 11.29 5.65 1.66
N GLU A 148 10.16 5.00 1.85
CA GLU A 148 9.67 4.63 3.16
C GLU A 148 9.99 3.18 3.50
N SER A 149 10.25 2.95 4.77
CA SER A 149 10.44 1.64 5.38
C SER A 149 9.40 1.42 6.45
N ALA A 150 8.91 0.19 6.60
CA ALA A 150 7.95 -0.17 7.62
C ALA A 150 8.46 -1.32 8.47
N TYR A 151 8.14 -1.26 9.75
CA TYR A 151 8.53 -2.25 10.76
C TYR A 151 7.34 -2.60 11.62
N ALA A 152 7.21 -3.87 12.00
CA ALA A 152 6.20 -4.32 12.94
C ALA A 152 6.85 -4.93 14.18
N TYR A 153 6.39 -4.46 15.34
CA TYR A 153 6.87 -4.86 16.65
C TYR A 153 5.76 -5.48 17.47
N LYS A 154 6.07 -6.57 18.16
CA LYS A 154 5.21 -7.16 19.18
C LYS A 154 5.83 -6.98 20.55
N TRP A 155 5.01 -6.86 21.58
CA TRP A 155 5.47 -6.88 22.95
C TRP A 155 5.71 -8.32 23.40
N SER A 156 6.93 -8.68 23.77
CA SER A 156 7.30 -9.96 24.37
C SER A 156 8.57 -9.81 25.22
N ASP A 157 8.69 -10.62 26.25
CA ASP A 157 9.85 -10.61 27.16
C ASP A 157 10.16 -9.23 27.75
N ASN A 158 9.12 -8.46 28.08
CA ASN A 158 9.20 -7.09 28.59
C ASN A 158 9.89 -6.09 27.63
N ALA A 159 9.83 -6.33 26.33
CA ALA A 159 10.38 -5.45 25.31
C ALA A 159 9.57 -5.49 24.03
N TRP A 160 9.65 -4.43 23.24
CA TRP A 160 9.18 -4.41 21.85
C TRP A 160 10.19 -5.13 20.96
N GLN A 161 9.75 -6.22 20.33
CA GLN A 161 10.58 -7.05 19.45
C GLN A 161 10.09 -6.94 18.02
N ARG A 162 10.99 -6.53 17.10
CA ARG A 162 10.68 -6.54 15.67
C ARG A 162 10.54 -7.97 15.17
N PHE A 163 9.46 -8.27 14.49
CA PHE A 163 9.21 -9.58 13.89
C PHE A 163 8.98 -9.51 12.38
N TRP A 164 8.80 -8.30 11.84
CA TRP A 164 8.65 -8.07 10.40
C TRP A 164 9.18 -6.69 10.00
N GLN A 165 9.68 -6.60 8.76
CA GLN A 165 10.07 -5.36 8.13
C GLN A 165 9.84 -5.39 6.62
N SER A 166 9.60 -4.21 6.04
CA SER A 166 9.67 -3.90 4.62
C SER A 166 10.63 -2.73 4.47
N GLU A 167 11.87 -3.03 4.18
CA GLU A 167 12.96 -2.08 4.00
C GLU A 167 13.71 -2.43 2.73
N GLN A 168 13.98 -1.47 1.87
CA GLN A 168 14.80 -1.68 0.68
C GLN A 168 16.27 -1.43 1.04
N ASP A 169 17.09 -2.44 0.88
CA ASP A 169 18.53 -2.39 1.16
C ASP A 169 19.39 -2.35 -0.12
N ASP A 170 18.81 -2.68 -1.27
CA ASP A 170 19.52 -2.75 -2.54
C ASP A 170 19.09 -1.60 -3.46
N TYR A 171 19.99 -0.65 -3.62
CA TYR A 171 19.80 0.56 -4.43
C TYR A 171 20.68 0.55 -5.69
N THR A 172 20.87 -0.59 -6.30
CA THR A 172 21.50 -0.62 -7.64
C THR A 172 20.60 0.08 -8.65
N ALA A 173 21.20 0.66 -9.71
CA ALA A 173 20.46 1.39 -10.73
C ALA A 173 19.26 0.64 -11.30
N ASP A 174 19.38 -0.69 -11.43
CA ASP A 174 18.32 -1.57 -11.94
C ASP A 174 17.24 -1.92 -10.90
N LYS A 175 17.51 -1.69 -9.62
CA LYS A 175 16.63 -2.07 -8.51
C LYS A 175 16.16 -0.89 -7.65
N TYR A 176 16.61 0.32 -7.99
CA TYR A 176 16.16 1.52 -7.31
C TYR A 176 14.70 1.77 -7.64
N ASN A 177 13.87 1.51 -6.67
CA ASN A 177 12.44 1.73 -6.77
C ASN A 177 11.93 2.27 -5.43
N PRO A 178 12.08 3.57 -5.18
CA PRO A 178 11.61 4.18 -3.94
C PRO A 178 10.11 3.95 -3.81
N GLN A 179 9.63 3.71 -2.61
CA GLN A 179 8.23 3.43 -2.33
C GLN A 179 7.72 4.28 -1.18
N GLU A 180 6.66 5.00 -1.42
CA GLU A 180 5.84 5.55 -0.34
C GLU A 180 4.89 4.46 0.16
N ILE A 181 4.92 4.20 1.46
CA ILE A 181 4.05 3.23 2.10
C ILE A 181 2.77 3.95 2.53
N VAL A 182 1.70 3.75 1.76
CA VAL A 182 0.38 4.32 2.07
C VAL A 182 -0.20 3.69 3.34
N ASN A 183 -0.10 2.37 3.45
CA ASN A 183 -0.60 1.66 4.62
C ASN A 183 0.12 0.32 4.85
N VAL A 184 0.11 -0.12 6.11
CA VAL A 184 0.48 -1.47 6.53
C VAL A 184 -0.66 -2.03 7.35
N LEU A 185 -1.23 -3.15 6.91
CA LEU A 185 -2.35 -3.81 7.56
C LEU A 185 -1.91 -5.20 8.04
N ILE A 186 -2.28 -5.52 9.27
CA ILE A 186 -1.93 -6.81 9.90
C ILE A 186 -3.22 -7.54 10.28
N SER A 187 -3.35 -8.78 9.82
CA SER A 187 -4.54 -9.58 10.11
C SER A 187 -4.68 -9.83 11.62
N PRO A 188 -5.92 -10.01 12.10
CA PRO A 188 -6.15 -10.62 13.39
C PRO A 188 -5.50 -12.02 13.43
N ARG A 189 -5.35 -12.56 14.63
CA ARG A 189 -4.87 -13.94 14.79
C ARG A 189 -5.92 -14.93 14.26
N ALA A 190 -5.47 -16.01 13.63
CA ALA A 190 -6.37 -17.10 13.30
C ALA A 190 -6.95 -17.71 14.58
N ALA A 191 -8.23 -18.04 14.56
CA ALA A 191 -8.90 -18.65 15.71
C ALA A 191 -8.23 -19.99 16.09
N GLY A 192 -8.00 -20.21 17.38
CA GLY A 192 -7.40 -21.44 17.91
C GLY A 192 -5.87 -21.50 17.93
N GLY A 193 -5.16 -20.46 17.46
CA GLY A 193 -3.71 -20.37 17.56
C GLY A 193 -3.27 -19.85 18.94
N THR A 194 -2.22 -20.48 19.52
CA THR A 194 -1.51 -19.92 20.67
C THR A 194 -0.70 -18.70 20.26
N ASN A 195 -0.30 -17.84 21.21
CA ASN A 195 0.43 -16.59 20.91
C ASN A 195 1.70 -16.79 20.07
N GLU A 196 2.38 -17.92 20.20
CA GLU A 196 3.66 -18.21 19.53
C GLU A 196 3.48 -18.85 18.14
N THR A 197 2.37 -19.56 17.90
CA THR A 197 2.15 -20.33 16.67
C THR A 197 1.16 -19.69 15.70
N SER A 198 0.51 -18.59 16.09
CA SER A 198 -0.49 -17.95 15.23
C SER A 198 0.16 -17.24 14.04
N LYS A 199 -0.17 -17.74 12.86
CA LYS A 199 0.21 -17.10 11.60
C LYS A 199 -0.64 -15.85 11.39
N ARG A 200 -0.02 -14.79 10.88
CA ARG A 200 -0.69 -13.57 10.44
C ARG A 200 -0.32 -13.25 9.01
N LEU A 201 -1.21 -12.55 8.32
CA LEU A 201 -0.89 -11.88 7.09
C LEU A 201 -0.51 -10.42 7.38
N VAL A 202 0.48 -9.92 6.68
CA VAL A 202 0.83 -8.50 6.63
C VAL A 202 0.66 -8.05 5.18
N LEU A 203 -0.18 -7.05 4.96
CA LEU A 203 -0.36 -6.39 3.67
C LEU A 203 0.32 -5.03 3.72
N THR A 204 1.25 -4.79 2.80
CA THR A 204 1.78 -3.46 2.56
C THR A 204 1.18 -2.89 1.28
N LEU A 205 0.68 -1.68 1.38
CA LEU A 205 0.19 -0.88 0.27
C LEU A 205 1.16 0.27 0.06
N GLY A 206 1.65 0.44 -1.13
CA GLY A 206 2.60 1.49 -1.45
C GLY A 206 2.45 2.01 -2.87
N GLN A 207 3.02 3.16 -3.14
CA GLN A 207 3.04 3.81 -4.43
C GLN A 207 4.44 4.34 -4.74
N ASN A 208 4.71 4.66 -6.00
CA ASN A 208 5.90 5.42 -6.32
C ASN A 208 5.76 6.86 -5.78
N PRO A 209 6.85 7.49 -5.33
CA PRO A 209 6.87 8.91 -5.04
C PRO A 209 6.36 9.69 -6.25
N TRP A 210 5.34 10.53 -6.03
CA TRP A 210 4.64 11.21 -7.10
C TRP A 210 5.23 12.58 -7.42
N CYS A 211 5.44 12.87 -8.70
CA CYS A 211 5.89 14.19 -9.16
C CYS A 211 4.99 14.85 -10.19
N THR A 212 4.49 14.14 -11.18
CA THR A 212 3.91 14.82 -12.36
C THR A 212 2.74 14.10 -13.01
N SER A 213 2.46 12.86 -12.68
CA SER A 213 1.40 12.06 -13.31
C SER A 213 0.36 11.61 -12.30
N SER A 214 -0.91 11.72 -12.67
CA SER A 214 -2.00 11.13 -11.90
C SER A 214 -2.08 9.60 -12.04
N TRP A 215 -1.34 9.02 -12.99
CA TRP A 215 -1.24 7.58 -13.21
C TRP A 215 0.11 7.10 -12.70
N GLN A 216 0.09 6.29 -11.65
CA GLN A 216 1.30 5.84 -10.97
C GLN A 216 1.26 4.34 -10.71
N PRO A 217 2.43 3.68 -10.70
CA PRO A 217 2.54 2.34 -10.16
C PRO A 217 2.17 2.34 -8.67
N ILE A 218 1.18 1.54 -8.32
CA ILE A 218 0.92 1.14 -6.95
C ILE A 218 1.43 -0.28 -6.73
N TYR A 219 1.82 -0.57 -5.51
CA TYR A 219 2.36 -1.88 -5.12
C TYR A 219 1.56 -2.42 -3.95
N TYR A 220 1.31 -3.71 -3.97
CA TYR A 220 0.87 -4.41 -2.79
C TYR A 220 1.67 -5.70 -2.61
N ARG A 221 2.07 -5.94 -1.39
CA ARG A 221 2.80 -7.15 -1.00
C ARG A 221 2.10 -7.81 0.17
N VAL A 222 1.99 -9.12 0.11
CA VAL A 222 1.41 -9.92 1.18
C VAL A 222 2.49 -10.84 1.74
N TRP A 223 2.69 -10.74 3.02
CA TRP A 223 3.65 -11.54 3.77
C TRP A 223 2.91 -12.46 4.73
N ARG A 224 3.49 -13.62 4.97
CA ARG A 224 3.12 -14.47 6.10
C ARG A 224 4.17 -14.35 7.18
N VAL A 225 3.74 -14.10 8.43
CA VAL A 225 4.60 -13.93 9.59
C VAL A 225 4.15 -14.84 10.72
N GLY A 226 5.09 -15.28 11.55
CA GLY A 226 4.81 -16.18 12.69
C GLY A 226 4.58 -17.65 12.31
N GLY A 227 4.18 -18.45 13.27
CA GLY A 227 4.05 -19.89 13.12
C GLY A 227 5.40 -20.60 13.05
N GLN A 228 5.51 -21.59 12.18
CA GLN A 228 6.74 -22.38 11.98
C GLN A 228 7.83 -21.62 11.20
N TYR A 229 7.54 -20.44 10.69
CA TYR A 229 8.51 -19.63 9.94
C TYR A 229 9.33 -18.79 10.91
N SER A 230 10.62 -19.01 10.94
CA SER A 230 11.58 -18.18 11.69
C SER A 230 11.74 -16.79 11.09
N ALA A 231 11.43 -16.63 9.80
CA ALA A 231 11.50 -15.37 9.05
C ALA A 231 10.19 -15.10 8.30
N PRO A 232 9.85 -13.81 8.06
CA PRO A 232 8.72 -13.45 7.22
C PRO A 232 8.83 -14.05 5.82
N LYS A 233 7.71 -14.61 5.31
CA LYS A 233 7.64 -15.18 3.95
C LYS A 233 6.81 -14.30 3.06
N LEU A 234 7.39 -13.77 1.98
CA LEU A 234 6.65 -13.09 0.92
C LEU A 234 5.80 -14.11 0.16
N LEU A 235 4.48 -13.93 0.15
CA LEU A 235 3.53 -14.79 -0.55
C LEU A 235 3.13 -14.21 -1.90
N LEU A 236 3.00 -12.88 -1.99
CA LEU A 236 2.58 -12.18 -3.19
C LEU A 236 3.26 -10.82 -3.24
N GLN A 237 3.71 -10.46 -4.43
CA GLN A 237 4.06 -9.09 -4.79
C GLN A 237 3.41 -8.78 -6.12
N ASN A 238 2.70 -7.66 -6.19
CA ASN A 238 2.07 -7.18 -7.41
C ASN A 238 2.25 -5.68 -7.56
N SER A 239 2.22 -5.22 -8.82
CA SER A 239 2.26 -3.81 -9.18
C SER A 239 1.27 -3.57 -10.32
N VAL A 240 0.51 -2.51 -10.22
CA VAL A 240 -0.45 -2.09 -11.25
C VAL A 240 -0.36 -0.57 -11.44
N ILE A 241 -0.66 -0.09 -12.64
CA ILE A 241 -0.83 1.34 -12.88
C ILE A 241 -2.23 1.74 -12.43
N ALA A 242 -2.31 2.61 -11.44
CA ALA A 242 -3.55 3.13 -10.89
C ALA A 242 -3.63 4.64 -11.02
N PHE A 243 -4.86 5.16 -11.03
CA PHE A 243 -5.12 6.59 -10.94
C PHE A 243 -5.03 7.02 -9.48
N LEU A 244 -4.19 8.01 -9.19
CA LEU A 244 -4.05 8.50 -7.82
C LEU A 244 -5.28 9.31 -7.42
N THR A 245 -5.95 8.84 -6.41
CA THR A 245 -7.03 9.52 -5.69
C THR A 245 -6.58 9.76 -4.25
N ASP A 246 -7.35 10.46 -3.46
CA ASP A 246 -7.13 10.59 -2.01
C ASP A 246 -8.30 9.97 -1.24
N PRO A 247 -8.13 8.80 -0.61
CA PRO A 247 -6.95 7.92 -0.63
C PRO A 247 -6.74 7.22 -1.98
N PRO A 248 -5.48 6.89 -2.36
CA PRO A 248 -5.18 6.34 -3.68
C PRO A 248 -5.69 4.91 -3.85
N PHE A 249 -5.78 4.15 -2.78
CA PHE A 249 -6.28 2.78 -2.75
C PHE A 249 -6.49 2.34 -1.30
N SER A 250 -7.27 1.29 -1.12
CA SER A 250 -7.62 0.73 0.19
C SER A 250 -7.31 -0.76 0.26
N GLY A 251 -7.26 -1.29 1.48
CA GLY A 251 -7.09 -2.71 1.73
C GLY A 251 -7.78 -3.19 2.99
N GLU A 252 -8.10 -4.47 3.02
CA GLU A 252 -8.56 -5.21 4.18
C GLU A 252 -7.77 -6.51 4.31
N VAL A 253 -7.47 -6.91 5.55
CA VAL A 253 -6.73 -8.15 5.83
C VAL A 253 -7.46 -8.97 6.89
N LYS A 254 -7.83 -10.18 6.52
CA LYS A 254 -8.35 -11.24 7.40
C LYS A 254 -7.28 -12.31 7.62
N PRO A 255 -7.47 -13.29 8.51
CA PRO A 255 -6.43 -14.28 8.82
C PRO A 255 -5.87 -15.03 7.60
N ASN A 256 -6.68 -15.28 6.57
CA ASN A 256 -6.28 -15.98 5.35
C ASN A 256 -6.73 -15.28 4.06
N GLU A 257 -7.18 -14.06 4.14
CA GLU A 257 -7.71 -13.31 3.01
C GLU A 257 -7.15 -11.88 3.00
N VAL A 258 -6.97 -11.36 1.82
CA VAL A 258 -6.62 -9.96 1.57
C VAL A 258 -7.50 -9.42 0.46
N GLN A 259 -8.05 -8.24 0.67
CA GLN A 259 -8.74 -7.48 -0.35
C GLN A 259 -8.00 -6.17 -0.58
N VAL A 260 -7.78 -5.82 -1.85
CA VAL A 260 -7.20 -4.54 -2.26
C VAL A 260 -8.10 -3.92 -3.32
N GLU A 261 -8.43 -2.65 -3.14
CA GLU A 261 -9.24 -1.86 -4.07
C GLU A 261 -8.44 -0.67 -4.56
N TYR A 262 -8.47 -0.43 -5.87
CA TYR A 262 -7.73 0.66 -6.49
C TYR A 262 -8.38 1.13 -7.78
N PRO A 263 -8.26 2.43 -8.11
CA PRO A 263 -8.79 2.98 -9.35
C PRO A 263 -7.86 2.66 -10.53
N ILE A 264 -8.43 2.11 -11.60
CA ILE A 264 -7.75 1.83 -12.86
C ILE A 264 -8.53 2.40 -14.05
N HIS A 265 -7.92 2.41 -15.23
CA HIS A 265 -8.67 2.63 -16.46
C HIS A 265 -9.68 1.51 -16.68
N ASP A 266 -10.89 1.89 -17.06
CA ASP A 266 -11.83 0.98 -17.66
C ASP A 266 -11.46 0.69 -19.13
N VAL A 267 -12.20 -0.17 -19.79
CA VAL A 267 -12.01 -0.47 -21.24
C VAL A 267 -12.46 0.68 -22.15
N GLY A 268 -13.00 1.74 -21.57
CA GLY A 268 -13.41 2.98 -22.23
C GLY A 268 -12.42 4.11 -21.98
N THR A 269 -12.96 5.24 -21.57
CA THR A 269 -12.21 6.48 -21.29
C THR A 269 -12.33 6.93 -19.83
N GLY A 270 -12.91 6.09 -18.98
CA GLY A 270 -13.21 6.37 -17.59
C GLY A 270 -12.24 5.70 -16.62
N ILE A 271 -12.59 5.86 -15.36
CA ILE A 271 -11.90 5.24 -14.23
C ILE A 271 -12.91 4.37 -13.49
N ARG A 272 -12.53 3.14 -13.18
CA ARG A 272 -13.30 2.24 -12.34
C ARG A 272 -12.50 1.81 -11.12
N THR A 273 -13.19 1.25 -10.14
CA THR A 273 -12.55 0.57 -9.02
C THR A 273 -12.30 -0.90 -9.37
N ALA A 274 -11.02 -1.28 -9.42
CA ALA A 274 -10.64 -2.69 -9.46
C ALA A 274 -10.58 -3.24 -8.04
N ILE A 275 -10.98 -4.49 -7.89
CA ILE A 275 -10.89 -5.22 -6.63
C ILE A 275 -10.06 -6.49 -6.82
N GLN A 276 -9.12 -6.73 -5.92
CA GLN A 276 -8.36 -7.96 -5.82
C GLN A 276 -8.66 -8.62 -4.48
N HIS A 277 -9.56 -9.58 -4.47
CA HIS A 277 -9.85 -10.38 -3.29
C HIS A 277 -9.13 -11.72 -3.41
N LEU A 278 -8.25 -12.00 -2.47
CA LEU A 278 -7.30 -13.10 -2.52
C LEU A 278 -7.38 -13.96 -1.25
N SER A 279 -7.41 -15.25 -1.43
CA SER A 279 -7.31 -16.24 -0.35
C SER A 279 -5.90 -16.86 -0.35
N PHE A 280 -5.38 -17.13 0.84
CA PHE A 280 -4.03 -17.64 1.09
C PHE A 280 -4.11 -18.95 1.89
N GLU A 281 -4.34 -20.04 1.18
CA GLU A 281 -4.39 -21.39 1.76
C GLU A 281 -3.05 -22.11 1.56
N GLN A 282 -2.40 -22.56 2.63
CA GLN A 282 -1.13 -23.30 2.57
C GLN A 282 -0.09 -22.67 1.63
N ASP A 283 0.03 -21.33 1.65
CA ASP A 283 0.91 -20.54 0.79
C ASP A 283 0.53 -20.54 -0.71
N ARG A 284 -0.62 -21.06 -1.07
CA ARG A 284 -1.22 -20.88 -2.40
C ARG A 284 -2.08 -19.64 -2.40
N VAL A 285 -1.88 -18.82 -3.43
CA VAL A 285 -2.68 -17.62 -3.67
C VAL A 285 -3.78 -17.97 -4.66
N ARG A 286 -5.01 -17.67 -4.30
CA ARG A 286 -6.17 -17.84 -5.17
C ARG A 286 -7.02 -16.59 -5.16
N ARG A 287 -7.39 -16.09 -6.32
CA ARG A 287 -8.38 -15.02 -6.42
C ARG A 287 -9.77 -15.59 -6.14
N ILE A 288 -10.54 -14.91 -5.32
CA ILE A 288 -11.90 -15.28 -4.92
C ILE A 288 -12.85 -14.10 -5.14
N GLU A 289 -14.16 -14.35 -5.08
CA GLU A 289 -15.16 -13.29 -5.12
C GLU A 289 -15.08 -12.36 -3.89
N PRO A 290 -15.43 -11.06 -4.07
CA PRO A 290 -15.91 -10.47 -5.31
C PRO A 290 -14.80 -10.15 -6.31
N TYR A 291 -15.15 -10.23 -7.61
CA TYR A 291 -14.26 -9.81 -8.71
C TYR A 291 -14.52 -8.36 -9.13
N ALA A 292 -15.66 -7.81 -8.76
CA ALA A 292 -16.09 -6.45 -9.04
C ALA A 292 -17.08 -5.97 -7.97
N LEU A 293 -17.32 -4.67 -7.89
CA LEU A 293 -18.26 -4.06 -6.94
C LEU A 293 -19.55 -3.59 -7.60
N SER A 294 -19.58 -3.53 -8.93
CA SER A 294 -20.74 -3.16 -9.74
C SER A 294 -20.83 -4.03 -10.99
N THR A 295 -21.98 -4.01 -11.66
CA THR A 295 -22.18 -4.74 -12.94
C THR A 295 -21.30 -4.17 -14.06
N ASN A 296 -21.11 -2.85 -14.06
CA ASN A 296 -20.20 -2.17 -15.00
C ASN A 296 -18.76 -2.60 -14.79
N ASP A 297 -18.26 -2.53 -13.53
CA ASP A 297 -16.90 -2.97 -13.20
C ASP A 297 -16.69 -4.46 -13.53
N PHE A 298 -17.77 -5.27 -13.38
CA PHE A 298 -17.71 -6.69 -13.72
C PHE A 298 -17.53 -6.94 -15.22
N VAL A 299 -18.25 -6.20 -16.07
CA VAL A 299 -18.06 -6.30 -17.53
C VAL A 299 -16.64 -5.92 -17.92
N ASP A 300 -16.15 -4.82 -17.37
CA ASP A 300 -14.80 -4.36 -17.61
C ASP A 300 -13.76 -5.38 -17.12
N GLU A 301 -13.94 -5.92 -15.92
CA GLU A 301 -13.09 -6.97 -15.38
C GLU A 301 -13.10 -8.21 -16.28
N TRP A 302 -14.28 -8.66 -16.74
CA TRP A 302 -14.41 -9.78 -17.63
C TRP A 302 -13.65 -9.58 -18.95
N LEU A 303 -13.67 -8.37 -19.49
CA LEU A 303 -12.97 -8.02 -20.73
C LEU A 303 -11.45 -7.99 -20.55
N GLN A 304 -10.95 -7.49 -19.43
CA GLN A 304 -9.51 -7.33 -19.20
C GLN A 304 -8.80 -8.61 -18.75
N GLN A 305 -9.54 -9.59 -18.20
CA GLN A 305 -8.94 -10.84 -17.72
C GLN A 305 -8.61 -11.81 -18.85
N PRO A 306 -7.59 -12.69 -18.66
CA PRO A 306 -7.36 -13.81 -19.56
C PRO A 306 -8.59 -14.73 -19.62
N TRP A 307 -8.82 -15.37 -20.76
CA TRP A 307 -9.97 -16.27 -20.95
C TRP A 307 -10.09 -17.36 -19.87
N SER A 308 -8.97 -17.86 -19.34
CA SER A 308 -8.97 -18.85 -18.27
C SER A 308 -9.73 -18.36 -17.00
N ILE A 309 -9.76 -17.05 -16.75
CA ILE A 309 -10.52 -16.43 -15.66
C ILE A 309 -11.92 -16.08 -16.14
N SER A 310 -12.06 -15.39 -17.29
CA SER A 310 -13.35 -14.94 -17.81
C SER A 310 -14.30 -16.10 -18.11
N SER A 311 -13.75 -17.28 -18.46
CA SER A 311 -14.54 -18.49 -18.71
C SER A 311 -15.35 -18.97 -17.50
N VAL A 312 -14.80 -18.87 -16.30
CA VAL A 312 -15.51 -19.28 -15.06
C VAL A 312 -16.62 -18.31 -14.66
N LEU A 313 -16.55 -17.09 -15.17
CA LEU A 313 -17.52 -16.03 -14.97
C LEU A 313 -18.65 -16.01 -16.02
N SER A 314 -18.55 -16.87 -17.06
CA SER A 314 -19.47 -16.92 -18.21
C SER A 314 -20.44 -18.08 -18.12
N ARG A 315 -21.71 -17.86 -18.54
CA ARG A 315 -22.79 -18.86 -18.49
C ARG A 315 -23.52 -19.03 -19.83
N PHE A 316 -22.85 -18.74 -20.96
CA PHE A 316 -23.39 -18.91 -22.32
C PHE A 316 -22.34 -19.45 -23.29
N SER A 317 -22.78 -20.10 -24.34
CA SER A 317 -21.95 -20.88 -25.25
C SER A 317 -20.95 -20.05 -26.06
N GLU A 318 -21.36 -18.86 -26.48
CA GLU A 318 -20.60 -17.99 -27.38
C GLU A 318 -19.62 -17.08 -26.63
N ALA A 319 -19.51 -17.23 -25.31
CA ALA A 319 -18.72 -16.35 -24.44
C ALA A 319 -17.25 -16.22 -24.91
N ARG A 320 -16.63 -17.32 -25.34
CA ARG A 320 -15.25 -17.33 -25.81
C ARG A 320 -15.09 -16.51 -27.09
N SER A 321 -15.97 -16.73 -28.06
CA SER A 321 -15.91 -16.01 -29.33
C SER A 321 -16.07 -14.49 -29.15
N TRP A 322 -16.99 -14.07 -28.26
CA TRP A 322 -17.15 -12.67 -27.91
C TRP A 322 -15.93 -12.10 -27.19
N HIS A 323 -15.37 -12.84 -26.24
CA HIS A 323 -14.18 -12.42 -25.51
C HIS A 323 -12.98 -12.22 -26.44
N GLU A 324 -12.73 -13.16 -27.34
CA GLU A 324 -11.64 -13.09 -28.34
C GLU A 324 -11.85 -11.91 -29.29
N LYS A 325 -13.07 -11.72 -29.82
CA LYS A 325 -13.43 -10.58 -30.70
C LYS A 325 -13.19 -9.24 -30.02
N LEU A 326 -13.80 -9.03 -28.85
CA LEU A 326 -13.70 -7.75 -28.15
C LEU A 326 -12.27 -7.44 -27.69
N ASN A 327 -11.53 -8.44 -27.24
CA ASN A 327 -10.10 -8.26 -26.92
C ASN A 327 -9.25 -7.89 -28.14
N ALA A 328 -9.55 -8.44 -29.32
CA ALA A 328 -8.88 -8.05 -30.56
C ALA A 328 -9.20 -6.60 -30.94
N ASP A 329 -10.46 -6.21 -30.80
CA ASP A 329 -10.89 -4.81 -31.02
C ASP A 329 -10.17 -3.84 -30.08
N LEU A 330 -10.15 -4.09 -28.78
CA LEU A 330 -9.47 -3.26 -27.79
C LEU A 330 -7.94 -3.18 -28.06
N LYS A 331 -7.30 -4.29 -28.40
CA LYS A 331 -5.88 -4.31 -28.77
C LYS A 331 -5.58 -3.54 -30.07
N SER A 332 -6.55 -3.37 -30.95
CA SER A 332 -6.41 -2.56 -32.16
C SER A 332 -6.54 -1.04 -31.90
N GLY A 333 -6.75 -0.64 -30.65
CA GLY A 333 -6.92 0.75 -30.25
C GLY A 333 -8.37 1.22 -30.25
N ARG A 334 -9.33 0.33 -30.47
CA ARG A 334 -10.75 0.61 -30.21
C ARG A 334 -10.99 0.65 -28.71
N TYR A 335 -12.01 1.35 -28.27
CA TYR A 335 -12.40 1.41 -26.86
C TYR A 335 -13.92 1.29 -26.72
N MET A 336 -14.39 0.92 -25.54
CA MET A 336 -15.78 0.78 -25.19
C MET A 336 -16.26 2.10 -24.57
N ASP A 337 -17.21 2.80 -25.20
CA ASP A 337 -17.76 4.06 -24.72
C ASP A 337 -19.09 3.83 -23.97
N PRO A 338 -19.14 4.09 -22.65
CA PRO A 338 -20.36 3.96 -21.86
C PRO A 338 -21.31 5.14 -22.00
N ARG A 339 -20.97 6.19 -22.77
CA ARG A 339 -21.77 7.42 -22.94
C ARG A 339 -23.06 7.18 -23.76
N LEU A 340 -23.84 6.19 -23.35
CA LEU A 340 -25.21 6.00 -23.81
C LEU A 340 -26.16 6.70 -22.85
N PRO A 341 -27.37 7.10 -23.30
CA PRO A 341 -28.37 7.73 -22.42
C PRO A 341 -28.66 6.92 -21.15
N ASN A 342 -28.49 5.63 -21.22
CA ASN A 342 -28.77 4.68 -20.13
C ASN A 342 -27.82 3.46 -20.28
N PRO A 343 -26.56 3.58 -19.86
CA PRO A 343 -25.60 2.51 -20.05
C PRO A 343 -25.92 1.26 -19.20
N THR A 344 -26.51 1.45 -18.01
CA THR A 344 -26.90 0.39 -17.08
C THR A 344 -28.41 0.33 -16.92
N ALA A 345 -29.01 -0.81 -17.19
CA ALA A 345 -30.44 -1.03 -17.10
C ALA A 345 -30.79 -2.27 -16.27
N GLY A 346 -31.68 -2.10 -15.27
CA GLY A 346 -32.29 -3.24 -14.61
C GLY A 346 -33.29 -3.97 -15.54
N CYS A 347 -33.28 -5.30 -15.50
CA CYS A 347 -34.22 -6.10 -16.27
C CYS A 347 -35.49 -6.42 -15.48
N GLN A 348 -36.57 -6.82 -16.17
CA GLN A 348 -37.83 -7.28 -15.52
C GLN A 348 -37.59 -8.52 -14.64
N THR A 349 -36.65 -9.38 -15.04
CA THR A 349 -36.24 -10.50 -14.22
C THR A 349 -35.32 -9.99 -13.11
N PRO A 350 -35.70 -10.15 -11.82
CA PRO A 350 -34.89 -9.71 -10.70
C PRO A 350 -33.49 -10.32 -10.74
N GLY A 351 -32.47 -9.54 -10.37
CA GLY A 351 -31.07 -9.97 -10.35
C GLY A 351 -30.38 -9.97 -11.72
N PHE A 352 -31.06 -9.48 -12.77
CA PHE A 352 -30.43 -9.30 -14.08
C PHE A 352 -30.31 -7.83 -14.44
N TRP A 353 -29.19 -7.49 -15.06
CA TRP A 353 -28.83 -6.15 -15.50
C TRP A 353 -28.27 -6.18 -16.90
N GLN A 354 -28.54 -5.15 -17.66
CA GLN A 354 -27.91 -4.91 -18.95
C GLN A 354 -26.92 -3.77 -18.83
N GLU A 355 -25.67 -4.03 -19.21
CA GLU A 355 -24.64 -3.00 -19.43
C GLU A 355 -24.46 -2.78 -20.92
N SER A 356 -24.44 -1.52 -21.34
CA SER A 356 -24.44 -1.15 -22.75
C SER A 356 -23.30 -0.20 -23.07
N TYR A 357 -22.60 -0.49 -24.18
CA TYR A 357 -21.47 0.28 -24.66
C TYR A 357 -21.57 0.52 -26.16
N ARG A 358 -20.90 1.56 -26.65
CA ARG A 358 -20.57 1.74 -28.05
C ARG A 358 -19.11 1.34 -28.27
N LEU A 359 -18.84 0.46 -29.24
CA LEU A 359 -17.48 0.11 -29.63
C LEU A 359 -16.97 1.11 -30.65
N SER A 360 -15.94 1.89 -30.30
CA SER A 360 -15.41 2.98 -31.12
C SER A 360 -14.94 2.50 -32.51
N ASP A 361 -15.17 3.32 -33.52
CA ASP A 361 -14.66 3.12 -34.87
C ASP A 361 -14.24 4.49 -35.42
N SER A 362 -12.91 4.67 -35.61
CA SER A 362 -12.34 5.94 -36.05
C SER A 362 -12.77 6.37 -37.46
N LYS A 363 -13.42 5.46 -38.22
CA LYS A 363 -13.90 5.73 -39.57
C LYS A 363 -15.38 6.12 -39.65
N LYS A 364 -16.07 6.17 -38.51
CA LYS A 364 -17.50 6.40 -38.40
C LYS A 364 -17.82 7.48 -37.41
N ASP A 365 -18.94 8.14 -37.60
CA ASP A 365 -19.49 9.01 -36.57
C ASP A 365 -19.93 8.20 -35.36
N MET A 366 -19.90 8.80 -34.18
CA MET A 366 -20.18 8.11 -32.91
C MET A 366 -21.57 7.45 -32.86
N ASP A 367 -22.55 8.02 -33.58
CA ASP A 367 -23.90 7.46 -33.63
C ASP A 367 -23.99 6.19 -34.49
N GLU A 368 -23.00 5.97 -35.35
CA GLU A 368 -22.88 4.76 -36.19
C GLU A 368 -22.03 3.65 -35.56
N TRP A 369 -21.48 3.88 -34.35
CA TRP A 369 -20.70 2.89 -33.67
C TRP A 369 -21.56 1.69 -33.25
N GLU A 370 -20.96 0.51 -33.34
CA GLU A 370 -21.61 -0.75 -32.94
C GLU A 370 -21.98 -0.71 -31.46
N GLN A 371 -23.25 -0.95 -31.13
CA GLN A 371 -23.69 -1.09 -29.75
C GLN A 371 -23.52 -2.54 -29.30
N ILE A 372 -22.99 -2.72 -28.11
CA ILE A 372 -22.78 -4.00 -27.46
C ILE A 372 -23.48 -4.01 -26.11
N HIS A 373 -24.32 -5.01 -25.88
CA HIS A 373 -25.11 -5.17 -24.67
C HIS A 373 -24.72 -6.44 -23.94
N PHE A 374 -24.28 -6.31 -22.70
CA PHE A 374 -23.93 -7.42 -21.82
C PHE A 374 -25.09 -7.69 -20.87
N LEU A 375 -25.53 -8.92 -20.80
CA LEU A 375 -26.51 -9.38 -19.81
C LEU A 375 -25.75 -9.95 -18.62
N VAL A 376 -25.85 -9.32 -17.47
CA VAL A 376 -25.16 -9.70 -16.24
C VAL A 376 -26.20 -10.17 -15.22
N SER A 377 -26.00 -11.34 -14.63
CA SER A 377 -26.72 -11.73 -13.42
C SER A 377 -25.91 -11.26 -12.21
N TRP A 378 -26.65 -10.73 -11.23
CA TRP A 378 -26.11 -10.27 -9.96
C TRP A 378 -26.92 -10.82 -8.79
N SER A 379 -26.23 -11.33 -7.79
CA SER A 379 -26.82 -11.65 -6.49
C SER A 379 -25.95 -11.07 -5.35
N PRO A 380 -26.59 -10.53 -4.31
CA PRO A 380 -25.86 -9.97 -3.18
C PRO A 380 -24.91 -10.98 -2.51
N PRO A 381 -23.75 -10.52 -1.95
CA PRO A 381 -23.35 -9.12 -1.96
C PRO A 381 -22.72 -8.65 -3.29
N TYR A 382 -21.99 -9.49 -4.02
CA TYR A 382 -21.26 -9.12 -5.24
C TYR A 382 -20.93 -10.34 -6.11
N HIS A 383 -21.88 -11.28 -6.23
CA HIS A 383 -21.72 -12.43 -7.12
C HIS A 383 -22.25 -12.09 -8.51
N PHE A 384 -21.36 -12.02 -9.48
CA PHE A 384 -21.68 -11.69 -10.85
C PHE A 384 -21.42 -12.87 -11.79
N SER A 385 -22.24 -12.99 -12.82
CA SER A 385 -22.00 -13.89 -13.95
C SER A 385 -22.47 -13.25 -15.25
N LEU A 386 -21.71 -13.41 -16.31
CA LEU A 386 -22.09 -12.97 -17.64
C LEU A 386 -22.97 -14.03 -18.29
N MET A 387 -24.19 -13.61 -18.62
CA MET A 387 -25.25 -14.48 -19.14
C MET A 387 -25.40 -14.41 -20.66
N GLY A 388 -24.91 -13.34 -21.29
CA GLY A 388 -24.98 -13.16 -22.73
C GLY A 388 -24.38 -11.84 -23.19
N ILE A 389 -24.06 -11.78 -24.49
CA ILE A 389 -23.64 -10.57 -25.19
C ILE A 389 -24.44 -10.48 -26.49
N SER A 390 -24.89 -9.28 -26.88
CA SER A 390 -25.72 -9.04 -28.05
C SER A 390 -25.46 -7.65 -28.63
N ASN A 391 -25.64 -7.51 -29.96
CA ASN A 391 -25.67 -6.20 -30.64
C ASN A 391 -27.04 -5.51 -30.54
N LYS A 392 -28.01 -6.14 -29.89
CA LYS A 392 -29.35 -5.60 -29.66
C LYS A 392 -29.65 -5.62 -28.17
N PRO A 393 -30.41 -4.62 -27.66
CA PRO A 393 -30.86 -4.64 -26.27
C PRO A 393 -31.60 -5.94 -25.92
N TRP A 394 -31.40 -6.40 -24.70
CA TRP A 394 -32.06 -7.59 -24.21
C TRP A 394 -33.56 -7.31 -23.96
N PRO A 395 -34.45 -8.19 -24.40
CA PRO A 395 -35.87 -8.07 -24.11
C PRO A 395 -36.14 -7.99 -22.61
N GLY A 396 -36.95 -7.04 -22.17
CA GLY A 396 -37.25 -6.84 -20.77
C GLY A 396 -36.21 -6.10 -19.94
N CYS A 397 -35.09 -5.64 -20.55
CA CYS A 397 -34.13 -4.75 -19.92
C CYS A 397 -34.30 -3.29 -20.38
N ASN A 398 -35.44 -2.89 -20.85
CA ASN A 398 -35.73 -1.55 -21.35
C ASN A 398 -36.04 -0.60 -20.20
N GLN A 399 -35.37 0.55 -20.25
CA GLN A 399 -35.51 1.59 -19.25
C GLN A 399 -36.59 2.61 -19.61
N GLU A 400 -37.79 2.31 -19.50
CA GLU A 400 -38.74 3.39 -19.31
C GLU A 400 -39.69 2.97 -18.19
N LYS A 401 -39.28 3.21 -16.97
CA LYS A 401 -40.21 3.48 -15.84
C LYS A 401 -39.43 3.62 -14.54
N ARG A 402 -38.84 4.82 -14.35
CA ARG A 402 -38.85 5.43 -13.02
C ARG A 402 -39.06 6.92 -13.11
#